data_3c55049dd90e2cf525585f2095e265d6
#
_entry.id   3c55049dd90e2cf525585f2095e265d6
#
_cell.length_a   1.000
_cell.length_b   1.000
_cell.length_c   1.000
_cell.angle_alpha   90.00
_cell.angle_beta   90.00
_cell.angle_gamma   90.00
#
_symmetry.space_group_name_H-M   'P 1'
#
loop_
_entity.id
_entity.type
_entity.pdbx_description
1 polymer ?
#
loop_
_entity_poly.entity_id
_entity_poly.type
_entity_poly.pdbx_seq_one_letter_code
_entity_poly.pdbx_strand_id
1 'polypeptide(L)'
;MKSNLITRGGHDKLVAELKNLWHEERPEITKKVNWAASLGDRSENADYQYNKQLLRKIDRRVRYLGKRLEELRIVDFSPEQEGKVYFGAWVEIENEQGEQKSLRIVGVDEIYDHHPQHISIDSPMARALLGKSVDDEAEVMTPSGKKLWFISSIRYEKPENSED
;
A
#
# COMPACT_ATOMS: atom_id res chain seq x y z
N MET A 1 9.48 -0.01 -13.30
CA MET A 1 9.50 1.26 -12.56
C MET A 1 8.32 1.32 -11.60
N LYS A 2 8.57 1.75 -10.39
CA LYS A 2 7.56 1.82 -9.32
C LYS A 2 6.67 3.06 -9.52
N SER A 3 5.34 2.85 -9.56
CA SER A 3 4.39 3.96 -9.70
C SER A 3 4.44 4.89 -8.48
N ASN A 4 4.19 6.18 -8.69
CA ASN A 4 4.13 7.17 -7.63
C ASN A 4 2.70 7.59 -7.27
N LEU A 5 1.70 6.82 -7.70
CA LEU A 5 0.31 7.11 -7.38
C LEU A 5 -0.05 6.57 -6.00
N ILE A 6 -0.88 7.31 -5.29
CA ILE A 6 -1.37 6.91 -3.96
C ILE A 6 -2.78 7.47 -3.74
N THR A 7 -3.61 6.72 -3.00
CA THR A 7 -4.91 7.25 -2.57
C THR A 7 -4.69 8.26 -1.45
N ARG A 8 -5.65 9.15 -1.23
CA ARG A 8 -5.56 10.12 -0.14
C ARG A 8 -5.46 9.42 1.22
N GLY A 9 -6.27 8.39 1.43
CA GLY A 9 -6.20 7.61 2.68
C GLY A 9 -4.85 6.94 2.89
N GLY A 10 -4.25 6.42 1.81
CA GLY A 10 -2.92 5.83 1.88
C GLY A 10 -1.84 6.85 2.19
N HIS A 11 -1.93 8.03 1.58
CA HIS A 11 -1.00 9.13 1.87
C HIS A 11 -1.09 9.55 3.34
N ASP A 12 -2.31 9.72 3.84
CA ASP A 12 -2.52 10.09 5.25
C ASP A 12 -1.93 9.05 6.20
N LYS A 13 -2.05 7.77 5.87
CA LYS A 13 -1.45 6.68 6.67
C LYS A 13 0.06 6.76 6.70
N LEU A 14 0.70 7.04 5.57
CA LEU A 14 2.16 7.16 5.51
C LEU A 14 2.66 8.37 6.28
N VAL A 15 1.94 9.50 6.21
CA VAL A 15 2.27 10.69 7.00
C VAL A 15 2.16 10.39 8.49
N ALA A 16 1.08 9.70 8.90
CA ALA A 16 0.89 9.33 10.31
C ALA A 16 1.97 8.36 10.78
N GLU A 17 2.34 7.39 9.94
CA GLU A 17 3.43 6.45 10.26
C GLU A 17 4.75 7.19 10.48
N LEU A 18 5.10 8.11 9.58
CA LEU A 18 6.34 8.90 9.70
C LEU A 18 6.36 9.71 10.99
N LYS A 19 5.27 10.38 11.33
CA LYS A 19 5.15 11.14 12.56
C LYS A 19 5.31 10.27 13.78
N ASN A 20 4.67 9.10 13.80
CA ASN A 20 4.75 8.17 14.92
C ASN A 20 6.17 7.61 15.09
N LEU A 21 6.82 7.23 14.00
CA LEU A 21 8.20 6.73 14.05
C LEU A 21 9.16 7.78 14.61
N TRP A 22 9.04 9.02 14.15
CA TRP A 22 9.95 10.09 14.50
C TRP A 22 9.70 10.64 15.90
N HIS A 23 8.44 10.84 16.28
CA HIS A 23 8.10 11.51 17.54
C HIS A 23 7.86 10.55 18.71
N GLU A 24 7.46 9.31 18.44
CA GLU A 24 7.12 8.34 19.50
C GLU A 24 8.10 7.17 19.57
N GLU A 25 8.21 6.39 18.50
CA GLU A 25 8.99 5.15 18.53
C GLU A 25 10.50 5.39 18.60
N ARG A 26 11.01 6.30 17.78
CA ARG A 26 12.45 6.57 17.75
C ARG A 26 13.00 7.06 19.09
N PRO A 27 12.38 8.06 19.76
CA PRO A 27 12.85 8.47 21.08
C PRO A 27 12.85 7.35 22.12
N GLU A 28 11.82 6.49 22.10
CA GLU A 28 11.71 5.36 23.02
C GLU A 28 12.85 4.37 22.82
N ILE A 29 13.11 3.99 21.57
CA ILE A 29 14.18 3.05 21.25
C ILE A 29 15.55 3.67 21.53
N THR A 30 15.73 4.97 21.28
CA THR A 30 16.97 5.68 21.61
C THR A 30 17.26 5.60 23.10
N LYS A 31 16.26 5.78 23.95
CA LYS A 31 16.41 5.62 25.40
C LYS A 31 16.87 4.22 25.77
N LYS A 32 16.26 3.19 25.13
CA LYS A 32 16.62 1.79 25.38
C LYS A 32 18.07 1.49 24.96
N VAL A 33 18.50 2.04 23.82
CA VAL A 33 19.88 1.89 23.35
C VAL A 33 20.84 2.52 24.37
N ASN A 34 20.55 3.73 24.82
CA ASN A 34 21.40 4.43 25.77
C ASN A 34 21.47 3.70 27.12
N TRP A 35 20.33 3.22 27.60
CA TRP A 35 20.28 2.43 28.83
C TRP A 35 21.12 1.16 28.69
N ALA A 36 20.92 0.39 27.62
CA ALA A 36 21.65 -0.85 27.41
C ALA A 36 23.16 -0.60 27.26
N ALA A 37 23.56 0.48 26.59
CA ALA A 37 24.97 0.86 26.45
C ALA A 37 25.63 1.16 27.78
N SER A 38 24.88 1.64 28.76
CA SER A 38 25.41 1.96 30.11
C SER A 38 25.71 0.71 30.91
N LEU A 39 25.23 -0.47 30.51
CA LEU A 39 25.42 -1.72 31.26
C LEU A 39 26.76 -2.41 31.02
N GLY A 40 27.59 -1.91 30.10
CA GLY A 40 28.92 -2.47 29.86
C GLY A 40 29.22 -2.81 28.41
N ASP A 41 29.87 -3.98 28.19
CA ASP A 41 30.37 -4.37 26.89
C ASP A 41 29.25 -4.48 25.83
N ARG A 42 29.34 -3.61 24.82
CA ARG A 42 28.35 -3.52 23.74
C ARG A 42 28.33 -4.75 22.83
N SER A 43 29.49 -5.41 22.66
CA SER A 43 29.61 -6.55 21.75
C SER A 43 28.91 -7.80 22.28
N GLU A 44 28.80 -7.96 23.60
CA GLU A 44 28.15 -9.09 24.27
C GLU A 44 26.78 -8.73 24.86
N ASN A 45 26.34 -7.50 24.71
CA ASN A 45 25.10 -6.99 25.28
C ASN A 45 23.94 -7.19 24.29
N ALA A 46 23.14 -8.24 24.53
CA ALA A 46 22.01 -8.59 23.64
C ALA A 46 20.97 -7.47 23.57
N ASP A 47 20.68 -6.81 24.70
CA ASP A 47 19.72 -5.70 24.71
C ASP A 47 20.21 -4.53 23.86
N TYR A 48 21.49 -4.20 23.96
CA TYR A 48 22.08 -3.17 23.14
C TYR A 48 21.99 -3.51 21.65
N GLN A 49 22.39 -4.73 21.28
CA GLN A 49 22.38 -5.16 19.87
C GLN A 49 20.97 -5.19 19.30
N TYR A 50 20.01 -5.71 20.06
CA TYR A 50 18.62 -5.78 19.64
C TYR A 50 18.02 -4.40 19.38
N ASN A 51 18.15 -3.49 20.37
CA ASN A 51 17.60 -2.15 20.26
C ASN A 51 18.33 -1.30 19.21
N LYS A 52 19.62 -1.53 19.01
CA LYS A 52 20.39 -0.87 17.96
C LYS A 52 19.87 -1.25 16.58
N GLN A 53 19.53 -2.54 16.38
CA GLN A 53 18.94 -3.01 15.14
C GLN A 53 17.56 -2.40 14.89
N LEU A 54 16.72 -2.31 15.93
CA LEU A 54 15.42 -1.65 15.85
C LEU A 54 15.57 -0.19 15.43
N LEU A 55 16.53 0.52 16.03
CA LEU A 55 16.78 1.92 15.68
C LEU A 55 17.19 2.07 14.21
N ARG A 56 18.03 1.16 13.71
CA ARG A 56 18.43 1.15 12.30
C ARG A 56 17.24 0.94 11.38
N LYS A 57 16.31 0.03 11.74
CA LYS A 57 15.08 -0.21 10.98
C LYS A 57 14.22 1.04 10.93
N ILE A 58 14.04 1.69 12.07
CA ILE A 58 13.26 2.94 12.17
C ILE A 58 13.90 4.00 11.27
N ASP A 59 15.21 4.19 11.36
CA ASP A 59 15.92 5.21 10.58
C ASP A 59 15.81 4.93 9.07
N ARG A 60 15.89 3.67 8.65
CA ARG A 60 15.69 3.30 7.24
C ARG A 60 14.28 3.61 6.77
N ARG A 61 13.27 3.27 7.60
CA ARG A 61 11.87 3.52 7.25
C ARG A 61 11.57 5.03 7.21
N VAL A 62 12.08 5.79 8.16
CA VAL A 62 11.96 7.26 8.20
C VAL A 62 12.54 7.87 6.93
N ARG A 63 13.73 7.42 6.54
CA ARG A 63 14.40 7.92 5.32
C ARG A 63 13.59 7.59 4.08
N TYR A 64 13.10 6.35 3.99
CA TYR A 64 12.26 5.92 2.86
C TYR A 64 11.00 6.76 2.77
N LEU A 65 10.26 6.89 3.89
CA LEU A 65 9.00 7.63 3.92
C LEU A 65 9.20 9.11 3.61
N GLY A 66 10.24 9.73 4.16
CA GLY A 66 10.55 11.14 3.88
C GLY A 66 10.77 11.42 2.42
N LYS A 67 11.57 10.58 1.77
CA LYS A 67 11.84 10.70 0.33
C LYS A 67 10.62 10.35 -0.51
N ARG A 68 9.95 9.25 -0.15
CA ARG A 68 8.81 8.74 -0.92
C ARG A 68 7.65 9.73 -0.92
N LEU A 69 7.36 10.34 0.23
CA LEU A 69 6.27 11.32 0.33
C LEU A 69 6.48 12.56 -0.55
N GLU A 70 7.72 12.91 -0.83
CA GLU A 70 8.03 14.00 -1.78
C GLU A 70 7.68 13.63 -3.22
N GLU A 71 7.76 12.35 -3.56
CA GLU A 71 7.55 11.85 -4.92
C GLU A 71 6.10 11.47 -5.19
N LEU A 72 5.34 11.11 -4.16
CA LEU A 72 3.99 10.57 -4.31
C LEU A 72 2.98 11.61 -4.78
N ARG A 73 2.06 11.17 -5.66
CA ARG A 73 0.96 11.98 -6.17
C ARG A 73 -0.36 11.38 -5.68
N ILE A 74 -1.14 12.19 -4.99
CA ILE A 74 -2.47 11.77 -4.52
C ILE A 74 -3.43 11.82 -5.70
N VAL A 75 -4.16 10.70 -5.89
CA VAL A 75 -5.21 10.60 -6.91
C VAL A 75 -6.54 10.46 -6.18
N ASP A 76 -7.37 11.49 -6.29
CA ASP A 76 -8.71 11.50 -5.75
C ASP A 76 -9.72 11.02 -6.80
N PHE A 77 -10.90 10.61 -6.34
CA PHE A 77 -12.00 10.24 -7.23
C PHE A 77 -12.40 11.43 -8.10
N SER A 78 -12.67 11.14 -9.38
CA SER A 78 -13.24 12.11 -10.32
C SER A 78 -14.43 11.44 -11.02
N PRO A 79 -15.56 12.17 -11.22
CA PRO A 79 -16.73 11.61 -11.91
C PRO A 79 -16.43 11.03 -13.29
N GLU A 80 -15.38 11.50 -13.95
CA GLU A 80 -14.94 10.99 -15.25
C GLU A 80 -14.47 9.55 -15.21
N GLN A 81 -14.13 9.02 -14.01
CA GLN A 81 -13.68 7.65 -13.83
C GLN A 81 -14.83 6.65 -13.76
N GLU A 82 -16.06 7.11 -13.50
CA GLU A 82 -17.20 6.21 -13.35
C GLU A 82 -17.42 5.35 -14.60
N GLY A 83 -17.73 4.07 -14.40
CA GLY A 83 -17.99 3.12 -15.45
C GLY A 83 -16.75 2.46 -16.02
N LYS A 84 -15.57 2.90 -15.64
CA LYS A 84 -14.30 2.30 -16.08
C LYS A 84 -13.37 2.05 -14.91
N VAL A 85 -12.44 1.11 -15.12
CA VAL A 85 -11.44 0.78 -14.11
C VAL A 85 -10.26 1.72 -14.22
N TYR A 86 -10.06 2.54 -13.19
CA TYR A 86 -8.88 3.38 -13.05
C TYR A 86 -8.33 3.25 -11.64
N PHE A 87 -7.29 4.01 -11.33
CA PHE A 87 -6.68 4.01 -10.00
C PHE A 87 -7.72 4.30 -8.92
N GLY A 88 -7.71 3.52 -7.85
CA GLY A 88 -8.65 3.65 -6.74
C GLY A 88 -9.94 2.84 -6.89
N ALA A 89 -10.18 2.24 -8.05
CA ALA A 89 -11.40 1.48 -8.31
C ALA A 89 -11.48 0.21 -7.46
N TRP A 90 -12.67 -0.06 -6.94
CA TRP A 90 -13.06 -1.38 -6.47
C TRP A 90 -13.68 -2.11 -7.64
N VAL A 91 -13.15 -3.30 -7.95
CA VAL A 91 -13.58 -4.09 -9.10
C VAL A 91 -13.97 -5.47 -8.61
N GLU A 92 -15.19 -5.90 -8.97
CA GLU A 92 -15.60 -7.29 -8.77
C GLU A 92 -15.39 -8.03 -10.08
N ILE A 93 -14.71 -9.16 -9.98
CA ILE A 93 -14.38 -10.00 -11.14
C ILE A 93 -14.80 -11.45 -10.90
N GLU A 94 -15.10 -12.16 -12.00
CA GLU A 94 -15.51 -13.56 -11.97
C GLU A 94 -14.80 -14.31 -13.10
N ASN A 95 -14.35 -15.54 -12.82
CA ASN A 95 -13.74 -16.39 -13.84
C ASN A 95 -14.75 -17.40 -14.41
N GLU A 96 -14.30 -18.20 -15.37
CA GLU A 96 -15.13 -19.21 -16.03
C GLU A 96 -15.64 -20.29 -15.08
N GLN A 97 -14.94 -20.53 -13.98
CA GLN A 97 -15.33 -21.51 -12.97
C GLN A 97 -16.30 -20.96 -11.92
N GLY A 98 -16.71 -19.69 -12.06
CA GLY A 98 -17.61 -19.04 -11.12
C GLY A 98 -16.92 -18.49 -9.88
N GLU A 99 -15.58 -18.53 -9.81
CA GLU A 99 -14.83 -17.94 -8.71
C GLU A 99 -14.93 -16.42 -8.79
N GLN A 100 -15.27 -15.78 -7.67
CA GLN A 100 -15.44 -14.33 -7.60
C GLN A 100 -14.37 -13.71 -6.70
N LYS A 101 -13.90 -12.52 -7.09
CA LYS A 101 -12.97 -11.73 -6.31
C LYS A 101 -13.39 -10.27 -6.32
N SER A 102 -13.18 -9.60 -5.18
CA SER A 102 -13.33 -8.15 -5.07
C SER A 102 -11.94 -7.58 -4.82
N LEU A 103 -11.48 -6.69 -5.69
CA LEU A 103 -10.14 -6.12 -5.65
C LEU A 103 -10.20 -4.60 -5.70
N ARG A 104 -9.28 -3.95 -5.02
CA ARG A 104 -9.10 -2.49 -5.13
C ARG A 104 -7.72 -2.18 -5.66
N ILE A 105 -7.65 -1.31 -6.67
CA ILE A 105 -6.38 -0.86 -7.27
C ILE A 105 -5.87 0.35 -6.50
N VAL A 106 -4.73 0.17 -5.85
CA VAL A 106 -4.10 1.19 -5.00
C VAL A 106 -2.62 1.35 -5.35
N GLY A 107 -1.94 2.26 -4.67
CA GLY A 107 -0.51 2.46 -4.85
C GLY A 107 0.31 1.34 -4.24
N VAL A 108 1.56 1.20 -4.70
CA VAL A 108 2.46 0.14 -4.22
C VAL A 108 2.74 0.26 -2.71
N ASP A 109 2.69 1.46 -2.16
CA ASP A 109 2.94 1.69 -0.73
C ASP A 109 1.70 1.45 0.14
N GLU A 110 0.59 1.02 -0.47
CA GLU A 110 -0.69 0.77 0.22
C GLU A 110 -1.02 -0.71 0.35
N ILE A 111 -0.06 -1.57 0.05
CA ILE A 111 -0.27 -3.02 0.13
C ILE A 111 0.10 -3.49 1.54
N TYR A 112 -0.91 -3.89 2.30
CA TYR A 112 -0.78 -4.34 3.68
C TYR A 112 -1.36 -5.74 3.82
N ASP A 113 -0.78 -6.55 4.70
CA ASP A 113 -1.24 -7.93 4.95
C ASP A 113 -2.69 -7.98 5.43
N HIS A 114 -3.14 -6.96 6.15
CA HIS A 114 -4.51 -6.90 6.65
C HIS A 114 -5.54 -6.40 5.61
N HIS A 115 -5.08 -6.08 4.40
CA HIS A 115 -5.95 -5.70 3.28
C HIS A 115 -5.65 -6.58 2.07
N PRO A 116 -6.03 -7.88 2.11
CA PRO A 116 -5.68 -8.81 1.04
C PRO A 116 -6.38 -8.51 -0.30
N GLN A 117 -7.42 -7.68 -0.28
CA GLN A 117 -8.14 -7.28 -1.49
C GLN A 117 -7.45 -6.14 -2.25
N HIS A 118 -6.51 -5.43 -1.62
CA HIS A 118 -5.78 -4.37 -2.27
C HIS A 118 -4.71 -4.93 -3.20
N ILE A 119 -4.68 -4.46 -4.44
CA ILE A 119 -3.63 -4.82 -5.40
C ILE A 119 -2.94 -3.56 -5.89
N SER A 120 -1.64 -3.68 -6.14
CA SER A 120 -0.86 -2.57 -6.66
C SER A 120 -1.26 -2.24 -8.09
N ILE A 121 -1.31 -0.94 -8.41
CA ILE A 121 -1.51 -0.48 -9.78
C ILE A 121 -0.47 -1.05 -10.74
N ASP A 122 0.71 -1.42 -10.23
CA ASP A 122 1.77 -2.01 -11.04
C ASP A 122 1.63 -3.52 -11.21
N SER A 123 0.67 -4.17 -10.51
CA SER A 123 0.47 -5.61 -10.59
C SER A 123 -0.07 -6.05 -11.96
N PRO A 124 0.22 -7.30 -12.38
CA PRO A 124 -0.32 -7.82 -13.64
C PRO A 124 -1.85 -7.77 -13.71
N MET A 125 -2.53 -8.09 -12.62
CA MET A 125 -4.00 -8.03 -12.55
C MET A 125 -4.50 -6.60 -12.77
N ALA A 126 -3.93 -5.62 -12.07
CA ALA A 126 -4.33 -4.23 -12.23
C ALA A 126 -4.12 -3.75 -13.67
N ARG A 127 -2.98 -4.09 -14.26
CA ARG A 127 -2.67 -3.70 -15.66
C ARG A 127 -3.67 -4.31 -16.65
N ALA A 128 -4.11 -5.53 -16.40
CA ALA A 128 -5.10 -6.19 -17.25
C ALA A 128 -6.48 -5.53 -17.14
N LEU A 129 -6.82 -4.99 -15.98
CA LEU A 129 -8.14 -4.41 -15.71
C LEU A 129 -8.24 -2.93 -16.10
N LEU A 130 -7.15 -2.19 -16.09
CA LEU A 130 -7.18 -0.73 -16.32
C LEU A 130 -7.84 -0.36 -17.67
N GLY A 131 -8.73 0.62 -17.61
CA GLY A 131 -9.43 1.14 -18.77
C GLY A 131 -10.62 0.34 -19.23
N LYS A 132 -10.90 -0.78 -18.58
CA LYS A 132 -12.02 -1.67 -18.96
C LYS A 132 -13.32 -1.28 -18.27
N SER A 133 -14.42 -1.74 -18.82
CA SER A 133 -15.78 -1.49 -18.33
C SER A 133 -16.44 -2.77 -17.83
N VAL A 134 -17.60 -2.65 -17.19
CA VAL A 134 -18.42 -3.81 -16.81
C VAL A 134 -18.70 -4.66 -18.05
N ASP A 135 -18.69 -5.98 -17.87
CA ASP A 135 -18.84 -7.02 -18.89
C ASP A 135 -17.62 -7.21 -19.81
N ASP A 136 -16.57 -6.40 -19.66
CA ASP A 136 -15.33 -6.63 -20.40
C ASP A 136 -14.55 -7.80 -19.82
N GLU A 137 -13.75 -8.42 -20.69
CA GLU A 137 -12.84 -9.50 -20.31
C GLU A 137 -11.45 -8.94 -20.02
N ALA A 138 -10.79 -9.50 -19.01
CA ALA A 138 -9.40 -9.22 -18.71
C ALA A 138 -8.60 -10.52 -18.73
N GLU A 139 -7.51 -10.53 -19.48
CA GLU A 139 -6.62 -11.68 -19.61
C GLU A 139 -5.38 -11.46 -18.73
N VAL A 140 -5.17 -12.38 -17.79
CA VAL A 140 -4.04 -12.28 -16.86
C VAL A 140 -3.15 -13.50 -17.01
N MET A 141 -1.85 -13.27 -17.22
CA MET A 141 -0.86 -14.34 -17.24
C MET A 141 -0.49 -14.71 -15.81
N THR A 142 -0.62 -15.99 -15.50
CA THR A 142 -0.22 -16.54 -14.20
C THR A 142 0.80 -17.66 -14.43
N PRO A 143 1.52 -18.10 -13.38
CA PRO A 143 2.41 -19.27 -13.51
C PRO A 143 1.71 -20.53 -14.02
N SER A 144 0.39 -20.65 -13.79
CA SER A 144 -0.43 -21.77 -14.26
C SER A 144 -1.00 -21.56 -15.67
N GLY A 145 -0.65 -20.45 -16.36
CA GLY A 145 -1.14 -20.10 -17.68
C GLY A 145 -2.04 -18.88 -17.67
N LYS A 146 -2.73 -18.66 -18.80
CA LYS A 146 -3.65 -17.53 -18.94
C LYS A 146 -4.93 -17.77 -18.17
N LYS A 147 -5.39 -16.76 -17.45
CA LYS A 147 -6.70 -16.76 -16.79
C LYS A 147 -7.53 -15.61 -17.33
N LEU A 148 -8.81 -15.93 -17.63
CA LEU A 148 -9.79 -14.95 -18.08
C LEU A 148 -10.68 -14.55 -16.91
N TRP A 149 -10.83 -13.24 -16.73
CA TRP A 149 -11.72 -12.67 -15.73
C TRP A 149 -12.67 -11.72 -16.39
N PHE A 150 -13.94 -11.75 -15.93
CA PHE A 150 -14.99 -10.85 -16.42
C PHE A 150 -15.28 -9.82 -15.33
N ILE A 151 -15.43 -8.57 -15.72
CA ILE A 151 -15.73 -7.51 -14.77
C ILE A 151 -17.23 -7.47 -14.51
N SER A 152 -17.66 -7.73 -13.28
CA SER A 152 -19.08 -7.72 -12.91
C SER A 152 -19.53 -6.41 -12.30
N SER A 153 -18.65 -5.68 -11.58
CA SER A 153 -18.99 -4.35 -11.08
C SER A 153 -17.75 -3.49 -10.87
N ILE A 154 -17.95 -2.18 -10.95
CA ILE A 154 -16.91 -1.17 -10.71
C ILE A 154 -17.51 -0.12 -9.79
N ARG A 155 -16.81 0.19 -8.70
CA ARG A 155 -17.23 1.28 -7.80
C ARG A 155 -16.04 2.04 -7.27
N TYR A 156 -16.29 3.26 -6.83
CA TYR A 156 -15.27 4.13 -6.25
C TYR A 156 -15.73 4.62 -4.89
N GLU A 157 -14.77 4.80 -3.98
CA GLU A 157 -15.02 5.47 -2.70
C GLU A 157 -15.02 6.97 -2.94
N LYS A 158 -16.11 7.63 -2.54
CA LYS A 158 -16.24 9.08 -2.63
C LYS A 158 -15.66 9.72 -1.38
N PRO A 159 -15.17 10.98 -1.48
CA PRO A 159 -14.73 11.70 -0.29
C PRO A 159 -15.86 11.79 0.75
N GLU A 160 -15.50 11.70 2.04
CA GLU A 160 -16.46 11.72 3.17
C GLU A 160 -17.36 12.95 3.16
N ASN A 161 -16.91 14.07 2.60
CA ASN A 161 -17.65 15.33 2.57
C ASN A 161 -18.45 15.54 1.28
N SER A 162 -18.53 14.53 0.40
CA SER A 162 -19.37 14.64 -0.80
C SER A 162 -20.82 14.34 -0.42
N GLU A 163 -21.66 15.35 -0.46
CA GLU A 163 -23.09 15.15 -0.36
C GLU A 163 -23.57 14.44 -1.64
N ASP A 164 -24.26 13.37 -1.47
CA ASP A 164 -24.87 12.63 -2.58
C ASP A 164 -26.13 13.37 -3.05
#